data_e8310ae9ab0516d2025783cfb497fe9c
#
_entry.id   e8310ae9ab0516d2025783cfb497fe9c
#
_cell.length_a   1.000
_cell.length_b   1.000
_cell.length_c   1.000
_cell.angle_alpha   90.00
_cell.angle_beta   90.00
_cell.angle_gamma   90.00
#
_symmetry.space_group_name_H-M   'P 1'
#
loop_
_entity.id
_entity.type
_entity.pdbx_description
1 polymer ?
#
loop_
_entity_poly.entity_id
_entity_poly.type
_entity_poly.pdbx_seq_one_letter_code
_entity_poly.pdbx_strand_id
1 'polypeptide(L)'
;KTFIRILSPAREARMASLRIGTEMWNYLPNTSSTVRIPPSMMAGSWMGSDITNNDIVREITYVEDYTYSYTTDTSLTGDQTDGVVYIELFPKSSTAVVWSSIVFAVRIADTMPLWEEYYDSHGDLIKTVTYSNVEEMDGRTIPTQMQVIPADKEGQSTTITWSYAEFNRGLDSSIFSLSNLQSGE
;
A
#
# COMPACT_ATOMS: atom_id res chain seq x y z
N LYS A 1 -2.13 -12.53 5.50
CA LYS A 1 -0.80 -12.48 6.12
C LYS A 1 0.19 -11.86 5.15
N THR A 2 1.14 -11.06 5.65
CA THR A 2 2.19 -10.45 4.82
C THR A 2 3.53 -10.67 5.51
N PHE A 3 4.55 -11.01 4.72
CA PHE A 3 5.93 -11.09 5.17
C PHE A 3 6.81 -10.32 4.18
N ILE A 4 7.63 -9.42 4.70
CA ILE A 4 8.57 -8.60 3.90
C ILE A 4 9.93 -8.71 4.55
N ARG A 5 10.98 -8.92 3.75
CA ARG A 5 12.38 -8.91 4.20
C ARG A 5 13.19 -7.99 3.31
N ILE A 6 13.96 -7.10 3.93
CA ILE A 6 14.88 -6.21 3.24
C ILE A 6 16.16 -7.00 2.92
N LEU A 7 16.53 -7.05 1.66
CA LEU A 7 17.74 -7.74 1.19
C LEU A 7 18.92 -6.78 0.97
N SER A 8 18.62 -5.53 0.67
CA SER A 8 19.59 -4.48 0.35
C SER A 8 19.00 -3.11 0.69
N PRO A 9 19.80 -2.08 0.98
CA PRO A 9 21.28 -2.08 1.12
C PRO A 9 21.75 -2.76 2.43
N ALA A 10 23.03 -3.06 2.55
CA ALA A 10 23.60 -3.82 3.67
C ALA A 10 23.26 -3.23 5.05
N ARG A 11 23.09 -1.91 5.18
CA ARG A 11 22.71 -1.22 6.41
C ARG A 11 21.32 -1.65 6.92
N GLU A 12 20.42 -1.96 6.01
CA GLU A 12 19.01 -2.28 6.27
C GLU A 12 18.70 -3.76 6.02
N ALA A 13 19.68 -4.47 5.44
CA ALA A 13 19.54 -5.89 5.15
C ALA A 13 19.16 -6.69 6.41
N ARG A 14 18.27 -7.68 6.24
CA ARG A 14 17.69 -8.52 7.28
C ARG A 14 16.63 -7.83 8.16
N MET A 15 16.40 -6.52 8.04
CA MET A 15 15.18 -5.95 8.59
C MET A 15 13.97 -6.67 7.97
N ALA A 16 12.98 -6.98 8.76
CA ALA A 16 11.81 -7.70 8.26
C ALA A 16 10.53 -7.23 8.95
N SER A 17 9.43 -7.35 8.23
CA SER A 17 8.08 -7.07 8.74
C SER A 17 7.19 -8.29 8.56
N LEU A 18 6.44 -8.62 9.59
CA LEU A 18 5.43 -9.67 9.59
C LEU A 18 4.09 -9.08 9.97
N ARG A 19 3.05 -9.37 9.17
CA ARG A 19 1.67 -9.08 9.49
C ARG A 19 0.84 -10.36 9.57
N ILE A 20 0.04 -10.48 10.61
CA ILE A 20 -0.97 -11.54 10.77
C ILE A 20 -2.27 -10.87 11.23
N GLY A 21 -3.29 -10.88 10.40
CA GLY A 21 -4.52 -10.12 10.66
C GLY A 21 -4.21 -8.63 10.80
N THR A 22 -4.58 -8.01 11.89
CA THR A 22 -4.35 -6.59 12.20
C THR A 22 -3.06 -6.33 12.99
N GLU A 23 -2.34 -7.38 13.35
CA GLU A 23 -1.11 -7.27 14.14
C GLU A 23 0.12 -7.24 13.24
N MET A 24 1.07 -6.37 13.56
CA MET A 24 2.31 -6.19 12.83
C MET A 24 3.52 -6.21 13.77
N TRP A 25 4.58 -6.84 13.31
CA TRP A 25 5.89 -6.89 13.99
C TRP A 25 6.99 -6.51 13.02
N ASN A 26 7.96 -5.74 13.50
CA ASN A 26 9.19 -5.43 12.79
C ASN A 26 10.37 -6.07 13.51
N TYR A 27 11.27 -6.70 12.77
CA TYR A 27 12.55 -7.20 13.26
C TYR A 27 13.65 -6.22 12.90
N LEU A 28 14.44 -5.86 13.91
CA LEU A 28 15.57 -4.94 13.81
C LEU A 28 16.86 -5.74 14.09
N PRO A 29 17.62 -6.12 13.05
CA PRO A 29 18.79 -7.00 13.20
C PRO A 29 19.91 -6.37 14.03
N ASN A 30 20.06 -5.04 13.99
CA ASN A 30 21.12 -4.32 14.75
C ASN A 30 20.99 -4.49 16.27
N THR A 31 19.77 -4.69 16.76
CA THR A 31 19.49 -4.89 18.20
C THR A 31 18.97 -6.30 18.48
N SER A 32 18.86 -7.14 17.44
CA SER A 32 18.22 -8.46 17.49
C SER A 32 16.83 -8.43 18.15
N SER A 33 16.10 -7.34 17.93
CA SER A 33 14.83 -7.07 18.60
C SER A 33 13.65 -7.24 17.65
N THR A 34 12.61 -7.90 18.13
CA THR A 34 11.30 -7.94 17.49
C THR A 34 10.35 -6.98 18.22
N VAL A 35 9.84 -6.00 17.51
CA VAL A 35 8.97 -4.96 18.06
C VAL A 35 7.58 -5.12 17.45
N ARG A 36 6.57 -5.28 18.31
CA ARG A 36 5.17 -5.19 17.87
C ARG A 36 4.81 -3.72 17.67
N ILE A 37 4.23 -3.39 16.53
CA ILE A 37 3.80 -2.04 16.20
C ILE A 37 2.43 -1.79 16.86
N PRO A 38 2.33 -0.87 17.82
CA PRO A 38 1.07 -0.57 18.47
C PRO A 38 0.13 0.22 17.53
N PRO A 39 -1.20 0.18 17.75
CA PRO A 39 -2.18 0.90 16.93
C PRO A 39 -1.88 2.40 16.77
N SER A 40 -1.33 3.05 17.78
CA SER A 40 -0.94 4.47 17.74
C SER A 40 0.21 4.80 16.77
N MET A 41 0.98 3.79 16.36
CA MET A 41 2.10 3.94 15.41
C MET A 41 1.75 3.48 14.00
N MET A 42 0.52 3.05 13.75
CA MET A 42 0.11 2.54 12.42
C MET A 42 0.12 3.63 11.34
N ALA A 43 -0.14 4.87 11.67
CA ALA A 43 -0.03 6.01 10.76
C ALA A 43 1.42 6.44 10.50
N GLY A 44 2.38 5.92 11.28
CA GLY A 44 3.80 6.23 11.10
C GLY A 44 4.40 5.57 9.87
N SER A 45 5.51 6.15 9.40
CA SER A 45 6.29 5.67 8.25
C SER A 45 6.75 4.22 8.46
N TRP A 46 6.55 3.38 7.45
CA TRP A 46 7.13 2.05 7.40
C TRP A 46 8.57 2.14 6.93
N MET A 47 9.51 1.77 7.81
CA MET A 47 10.94 1.72 7.51
C MET A 47 11.54 3.02 6.92
N GLY A 48 10.96 4.19 7.26
CA GLY A 48 11.44 5.49 6.77
C GLY A 48 10.98 5.88 5.36
N SER A 49 10.11 5.09 4.75
CA SER A 49 9.48 5.38 3.45
C SER A 49 8.24 6.29 3.62
N ASP A 50 7.64 6.72 2.51
CA ASP A 50 6.35 7.43 2.50
C ASP A 50 5.14 6.49 2.57
N ILE A 51 5.41 5.18 2.67
CA ILE A 51 4.41 4.15 2.95
C ILE A 51 4.23 4.06 4.47
N THR A 52 3.00 4.04 4.94
CA THR A 52 2.72 3.90 6.37
C THR A 52 2.67 2.43 6.79
N ASN A 53 2.87 2.16 8.09
CA ASN A 53 2.64 0.82 8.64
C ASN A 53 1.21 0.35 8.34
N ASN A 54 0.25 1.27 8.32
CA ASN A 54 -1.14 0.97 8.01
C ASN A 54 -1.32 0.50 6.55
N ASP A 55 -0.60 1.09 5.60
CA ASP A 55 -0.62 0.65 4.20
C ASP A 55 -0.11 -0.80 4.06
N ILE A 56 0.89 -1.20 4.86
CA ILE A 56 1.42 -2.57 4.88
C ILE A 56 0.45 -3.56 5.56
N VAL A 57 -0.20 -3.14 6.64
CA VAL A 57 -1.12 -3.99 7.41
C VAL A 57 -2.43 -4.22 6.69
N ARG A 58 -2.88 -3.24 5.93
CA ARG A 58 -4.16 -3.35 5.25
C ARG A 58 -4.05 -4.21 4.00
N GLU A 59 -4.65 -5.36 4.09
CA GLU A 59 -5.36 -5.92 2.97
C GLU A 59 -6.58 -5.02 2.78
N ILE A 60 -6.45 -3.98 1.96
CA ILE A 60 -7.58 -3.11 1.65
C ILE A 60 -8.52 -3.93 0.79
N THR A 61 -9.55 -4.44 1.42
CA THR A 61 -10.72 -4.95 0.73
C THR A 61 -11.62 -3.74 0.45
N TYR A 62 -11.28 -2.97 -0.60
CA TYR A 62 -12.11 -1.82 -1.00
C TYR A 62 -13.60 -2.16 -1.05
N VAL A 63 -13.93 -3.38 -1.43
CA VAL A 63 -15.31 -3.87 -1.51
C VAL A 63 -15.93 -4.07 -0.12
N GLU A 64 -15.17 -4.58 0.86
CA GLU A 64 -15.69 -4.88 2.20
C GLU A 64 -15.64 -3.68 3.14
N ASP A 65 -14.57 -2.88 3.05
CA ASP A 65 -14.28 -1.82 4.01
C ASP A 65 -14.80 -0.43 3.59
N TYR A 66 -15.22 -0.27 2.33
CA TYR A 66 -15.66 1.02 1.79
C TYR A 66 -17.04 0.94 1.18
N THR A 67 -17.74 2.08 1.16
CA THR A 67 -18.81 2.37 0.23
C THR A 67 -18.20 3.17 -0.94
N TYR A 68 -18.79 3.06 -2.12
CA TYR A 68 -18.23 3.71 -3.32
C TYR A 68 -19.33 4.28 -4.20
N SER A 69 -18.97 5.31 -4.95
CA SER A 69 -19.79 5.90 -6.01
C SER A 69 -18.91 6.34 -7.17
N TYR A 70 -19.49 6.38 -8.37
CA TYR A 70 -18.83 7.07 -9.49
C TYR A 70 -18.89 8.57 -9.26
N THR A 71 -17.79 9.26 -9.58
CA THR A 71 -17.72 10.71 -9.49
C THR A 71 -17.38 11.35 -10.83
N THR A 72 -17.96 12.51 -11.08
CA THR A 72 -17.63 13.40 -12.20
C THR A 72 -17.20 14.77 -11.70
N ASP A 73 -16.91 14.89 -10.43
CA ASP A 73 -16.49 16.13 -9.80
C ASP A 73 -15.07 16.48 -10.26
N THR A 74 -14.96 17.50 -11.10
CA THR A 74 -13.69 17.96 -11.67
C THR A 74 -12.75 18.59 -10.63
N SER A 75 -13.26 18.97 -9.45
CA SER A 75 -12.40 19.42 -8.36
C SER A 75 -11.57 18.30 -7.76
N LEU A 76 -12.05 17.05 -7.89
CA LEU A 76 -11.38 15.84 -7.42
C LEU A 76 -10.62 15.10 -8.54
N THR A 77 -11.13 15.16 -9.78
CA THR A 77 -10.62 14.34 -10.89
C THR A 77 -9.75 15.13 -11.88
N GLY A 78 -9.75 16.46 -11.77
CA GLY A 78 -9.25 17.32 -12.85
C GLY A 78 -10.11 17.20 -14.11
N ASP A 79 -9.54 17.52 -15.25
CA ASP A 79 -10.21 17.32 -16.55
C ASP A 79 -10.41 15.81 -16.78
N GLN A 80 -11.66 15.43 -17.05
CA GLN A 80 -11.99 14.02 -17.26
C GLN A 80 -11.38 13.51 -18.56
N THR A 81 -10.75 12.33 -18.47
CA THR A 81 -10.10 11.68 -19.59
C THR A 81 -11.01 10.61 -20.20
N ASP A 82 -11.17 10.63 -21.53
CA ASP A 82 -11.92 9.60 -22.24
C ASP A 82 -11.34 8.19 -21.96
N GLY A 83 -12.23 7.23 -21.69
CA GLY A 83 -11.84 5.85 -21.37
C GLY A 83 -11.35 5.64 -19.93
N VAL A 84 -11.49 6.64 -19.07
CA VAL A 84 -11.21 6.54 -17.62
C VAL A 84 -12.50 6.67 -16.83
N VAL A 85 -12.66 5.84 -15.82
CA VAL A 85 -13.71 5.96 -14.82
C VAL A 85 -13.10 6.41 -13.50
N TYR A 86 -13.81 7.30 -12.81
CA TYR A 86 -13.41 7.82 -11.51
C TYR A 86 -14.38 7.30 -10.45
N ILE A 87 -13.82 6.74 -9.39
CA ILE A 87 -14.56 6.10 -8.30
C ILE A 87 -14.13 6.76 -6.99
N GLU A 88 -15.08 7.29 -6.26
CA GLU A 88 -14.84 7.81 -4.92
C GLU A 88 -15.25 6.76 -3.88
N LEU A 89 -14.35 6.47 -2.93
CA LEU A 89 -14.53 5.48 -1.88
C LEU A 89 -14.57 6.18 -0.53
N PHE A 90 -15.54 5.80 0.29
CA PHE A 90 -15.71 6.29 1.65
C PHE A 90 -15.55 5.15 2.65
N PRO A 91 -14.63 5.26 3.63
CA PRO A 91 -14.45 4.20 4.62
C PRO A 91 -15.71 4.00 5.45
N LYS A 92 -16.09 2.75 5.71
CA LYS A 92 -17.17 2.43 6.64
C LYS A 92 -16.75 2.78 8.06
N SER A 93 -17.71 3.01 8.96
CA SER A 93 -17.45 3.41 10.36
C SER A 93 -16.59 2.41 11.15
N SER A 94 -16.58 1.14 10.74
CA SER A 94 -15.71 0.09 11.30
C SER A 94 -14.27 0.13 10.80
N THR A 95 -14.00 0.94 9.77
CA THR A 95 -12.73 1.01 9.08
C THR A 95 -11.85 2.08 9.71
N ALA A 96 -10.85 1.68 10.50
CA ALA A 96 -9.94 2.60 11.18
C ALA A 96 -8.85 3.13 10.23
N VAL A 97 -9.09 4.23 9.53
CA VAL A 97 -8.16 4.94 8.62
C VAL A 97 -8.00 6.39 9.05
N VAL A 98 -6.97 7.05 8.52
CA VAL A 98 -6.69 8.48 8.76
C VAL A 98 -7.25 9.39 7.66
N TRP A 99 -7.70 8.82 6.54
CA TRP A 99 -8.35 9.55 5.44
C TRP A 99 -9.86 9.38 5.47
N SER A 100 -10.56 10.34 4.91
CA SER A 100 -12.04 10.37 4.82
C SER A 100 -12.57 9.88 3.49
N SER A 101 -11.79 10.03 2.41
CA SER A 101 -12.12 9.47 1.10
C SER A 101 -10.88 9.13 0.28
N ILE A 102 -11.08 8.32 -0.75
CA ILE A 102 -10.08 7.98 -1.76
C ILE A 102 -10.76 8.17 -3.12
N VAL A 103 -10.08 8.83 -4.04
CA VAL A 103 -10.51 8.91 -5.44
C VAL A 103 -9.61 8.01 -6.28
N PHE A 104 -10.21 7.10 -7.03
CA PHE A 104 -9.53 6.21 -7.97
C PHE A 104 -9.77 6.62 -9.41
N ALA A 105 -8.73 6.67 -10.22
CA ALA A 105 -8.83 6.69 -11.67
C ALA A 105 -8.47 5.30 -12.22
N VAL A 106 -9.40 4.72 -12.97
CA VAL A 106 -9.27 3.38 -13.54
C VAL A 106 -9.51 3.44 -15.05
N ARG A 107 -8.60 2.87 -15.81
CA ARG A 107 -8.75 2.73 -17.26
C ARG A 107 -9.77 1.64 -17.59
N ILE A 108 -10.84 1.99 -18.33
CA ILE A 108 -11.96 1.09 -18.60
C ILE A 108 -11.54 -0.13 -19.45
N ALA A 109 -10.65 0.08 -20.42
CA ALA A 109 -10.30 -0.92 -21.43
C ALA A 109 -9.72 -2.22 -20.83
N ASP A 110 -8.99 -2.13 -19.74
CA ASP A 110 -8.27 -3.25 -19.10
C ASP A 110 -8.36 -3.24 -17.57
N THR A 111 -9.19 -2.36 -17.02
CA THR A 111 -9.38 -2.19 -15.56
C THR A 111 -8.09 -1.87 -14.79
N MET A 112 -7.10 -1.26 -15.45
CA MET A 112 -5.86 -0.86 -14.81
C MET A 112 -6.03 0.39 -13.98
N PRO A 113 -5.56 0.38 -12.71
CA PRO A 113 -5.49 1.59 -11.92
C PRO A 113 -4.46 2.54 -12.56
N LEU A 114 -4.78 3.81 -12.59
CA LEU A 114 -3.88 4.86 -13.07
C LEU A 114 -3.31 5.63 -11.89
N TRP A 115 -4.18 6.05 -10.97
CA TRP A 115 -3.79 6.73 -9.75
C TRP A 115 -4.89 6.64 -8.69
N GLU A 116 -4.49 6.93 -7.45
CA GLU A 116 -5.34 7.09 -6.28
C GLU A 116 -4.95 8.37 -5.55
N GLU A 117 -5.92 9.11 -5.08
CA GLU A 117 -5.72 10.28 -4.24
C GLU A 117 -6.48 10.12 -2.93
N TYR A 118 -5.80 10.40 -1.83
CA TYR A 118 -6.30 10.22 -0.47
C TYR A 118 -6.55 11.58 0.15
N TYR A 119 -7.75 11.79 0.68
CA TYR A 119 -8.20 13.06 1.25
C TYR A 119 -8.55 12.93 2.74
N ASP A 120 -8.25 13.96 3.51
CA ASP A 120 -8.62 14.05 4.92
C ASP A 120 -10.08 14.50 5.12
N SER A 121 -10.48 14.70 6.39
CA SER A 121 -11.84 15.14 6.72
C SER A 121 -12.15 16.61 6.38
N HIS A 122 -11.15 17.39 5.96
CA HIS A 122 -11.31 18.78 5.50
C HIS A 122 -11.35 18.85 3.96
N GLY A 123 -11.09 17.74 3.28
CA GLY A 123 -10.96 17.66 1.83
C GLY A 123 -9.55 18.00 1.34
N ASP A 124 -8.57 18.07 2.23
CA ASP A 124 -7.18 18.33 1.85
C ASP A 124 -6.51 17.03 1.39
N LEU A 125 -5.74 17.11 0.29
CA LEU A 125 -4.98 15.99 -0.26
C LEU A 125 -3.89 15.56 0.73
N ILE A 126 -3.86 14.27 1.08
CA ILE A 126 -2.86 13.66 1.97
C ILE A 126 -1.70 13.08 1.14
N LYS A 127 -2.02 12.30 0.13
CA LYS A 127 -1.05 11.64 -0.77
C LYS A 127 -1.69 11.26 -2.10
N THR A 128 -0.85 11.16 -3.11
CA THR A 128 -1.19 10.54 -4.40
C THR A 128 -0.39 9.24 -4.57
N VAL A 129 -1.03 8.22 -5.10
CA VAL A 129 -0.40 6.96 -5.52
C VAL A 129 -0.60 6.82 -7.02
N THR A 130 0.48 6.66 -7.78
CA THR A 130 0.41 6.46 -9.23
C THR A 130 0.89 5.06 -9.62
N TYR A 131 0.34 4.53 -10.70
CA TYR A 131 0.64 3.20 -11.23
C TYR A 131 1.17 3.31 -12.65
N SER A 132 2.25 2.59 -12.97
CA SER A 132 2.88 2.63 -14.29
C SER A 132 3.59 1.31 -14.63
N ASN A 133 4.20 1.25 -15.82
CA ASN A 133 4.94 0.09 -16.30
C ASN A 133 4.11 -1.20 -16.27
N VAL A 134 3.05 -1.23 -17.09
CA VAL A 134 2.16 -2.40 -17.17
C VAL A 134 2.89 -3.53 -17.93
N GLU A 135 3.08 -4.66 -17.26
CA GLU A 135 3.78 -5.85 -17.78
C GLU A 135 3.01 -7.12 -17.43
N GLU A 136 3.32 -8.20 -18.12
CA GLU A 136 2.80 -9.53 -17.79
C GLU A 136 3.74 -10.25 -16.84
N MET A 137 3.21 -10.70 -15.69
CA MET A 137 3.90 -11.53 -14.69
C MET A 137 3.03 -12.72 -14.31
N ASP A 138 3.53 -13.92 -14.45
CA ASP A 138 2.84 -15.18 -14.12
C ASP A 138 1.41 -15.26 -14.71
N GLY A 139 1.27 -14.84 -15.98
CA GLY A 139 -0.01 -14.86 -16.71
C GLY A 139 -1.01 -13.78 -16.32
N ARG A 140 -0.59 -12.76 -15.58
CA ARG A 140 -1.40 -11.58 -15.24
C ARG A 140 -0.74 -10.31 -15.73
N THR A 141 -1.53 -9.46 -16.36
CA THR A 141 -1.12 -8.10 -16.70
C THR A 141 -1.33 -7.19 -15.48
N ILE A 142 -0.26 -6.61 -14.97
CA ILE A 142 -0.27 -5.77 -13.76
C ILE A 142 0.61 -4.53 -13.96
N PRO A 143 0.34 -3.41 -13.26
CA PRO A 143 1.32 -2.34 -13.13
C PRO A 143 2.49 -2.84 -12.29
N THR A 144 3.70 -2.71 -12.78
CA THR A 144 4.93 -3.14 -12.09
C THR A 144 5.63 -2.02 -11.34
N GLN A 145 5.12 -0.81 -11.42
CA GLN A 145 5.61 0.33 -10.66
C GLN A 145 4.46 1.06 -9.96
N MET A 146 4.65 1.34 -8.68
CA MET A 146 3.78 2.16 -7.86
C MET A 146 4.62 3.26 -7.21
N GLN A 147 4.18 4.52 -7.29
CA GLN A 147 4.84 5.65 -6.64
C GLN A 147 3.88 6.31 -5.65
N VAL A 148 4.34 6.47 -4.41
CA VAL A 148 3.62 7.19 -3.35
C VAL A 148 4.24 8.57 -3.20
N ILE A 149 3.43 9.60 -3.34
CA ILE A 149 3.81 11.03 -3.30
C ILE A 149 3.01 11.67 -2.16
N PRO A 150 3.62 11.95 -1.00
CA PRO A 150 2.95 12.66 0.09
C PRO A 150 2.74 14.13 -0.28
N ALA A 151 1.57 14.69 0.06
CA ALA A 151 1.24 16.06 -0.29
C ALA A 151 1.99 17.11 0.57
N ASP A 152 2.41 16.72 1.78
CA ASP A 152 3.09 17.58 2.76
C ASP A 152 4.62 17.60 2.60
N LYS A 153 5.19 16.86 1.62
CA LYS A 153 6.64 16.73 1.42
C LYS A 153 7.04 17.01 -0.01
N GLU A 154 7.23 18.25 -0.35
CA GLU A 154 7.61 18.67 -1.70
C GLU A 154 8.88 17.95 -2.20
N GLY A 155 8.81 17.38 -3.40
CA GLY A 155 9.92 16.69 -4.05
C GLY A 155 10.29 15.33 -3.46
N GLN A 156 9.55 14.82 -2.48
CA GLN A 156 9.74 13.47 -1.93
C GLN A 156 8.74 12.47 -2.51
N SER A 157 9.20 11.25 -2.69
CA SER A 157 8.33 10.14 -3.07
C SER A 157 9.02 8.80 -2.77
N THR A 158 8.21 7.77 -2.59
CA THR A 158 8.66 6.39 -2.51
C THR A 158 8.16 5.62 -3.72
N THR A 159 9.06 5.00 -4.47
CA THR A 159 8.71 4.15 -5.61
C THR A 159 8.94 2.68 -5.26
N ILE A 160 7.95 1.85 -5.50
CA ILE A 160 8.05 0.39 -5.47
C ILE A 160 8.05 -0.10 -6.91
N THR A 161 9.02 -0.97 -7.23
CA THR A 161 9.07 -1.67 -8.52
C THR A 161 9.08 -3.17 -8.27
N TRP A 162 8.12 -3.89 -8.82
CA TRP A 162 8.09 -5.35 -8.80
C TRP A 162 8.91 -5.88 -9.96
N SER A 163 10.03 -6.54 -9.67
CA SER A 163 10.86 -7.21 -10.68
C SER A 163 10.41 -8.65 -10.94
N TYR A 164 9.62 -9.20 -10.04
CA TYR A 164 9.10 -10.56 -10.13
C TYR A 164 7.85 -10.72 -9.28
N ALA A 165 6.85 -11.44 -9.78
CA ALA A 165 5.65 -11.82 -9.03
C ALA A 165 5.17 -13.22 -9.47
N GLU A 166 4.70 -13.99 -8.50
CA GLU A 166 3.96 -15.24 -8.71
C GLU A 166 2.63 -15.17 -7.95
N PHE A 167 1.59 -15.72 -8.56
CA PHE A 167 0.24 -15.68 -8.02
C PHE A 167 -0.27 -17.08 -7.68
N ASN A 168 -1.14 -17.16 -6.68
CA ASN A 168 -1.84 -18.37 -6.26
C ASN A 168 -0.91 -19.54 -5.92
N ARG A 169 0.31 -19.25 -5.45
CA ARG A 169 1.24 -20.27 -4.97
C ARG A 169 0.89 -20.66 -3.54
N GLY A 170 0.94 -21.97 -3.26
CA GLY A 170 0.80 -22.48 -1.91
C GLY A 170 2.05 -22.14 -1.09
N LEU A 171 2.00 -21.07 -0.30
CA LEU A 171 3.10 -20.70 0.59
C LEU A 171 3.00 -21.49 1.91
N ASP A 172 4.14 -22.00 2.39
CA ASP A 172 4.20 -22.65 3.69
C ASP A 172 3.85 -21.65 4.81
N SER A 173 3.02 -22.08 5.73
CA SER A 173 2.57 -21.24 6.85
C SER A 173 3.70 -20.81 7.78
N SER A 174 4.81 -21.54 7.82
CA SER A 174 6.01 -21.20 8.61
C SER A 174 6.65 -19.88 8.16
N ILE A 175 6.48 -19.50 6.89
CA ILE A 175 6.93 -18.18 6.38
C ILE A 175 6.34 -17.04 7.22
N PHE A 176 5.09 -17.19 7.64
CA PHE A 176 4.37 -16.19 8.42
C PHE A 176 4.46 -16.45 9.92
N SER A 177 5.69 -16.59 10.44
CA SER A 177 5.95 -16.84 11.85
C SER A 177 6.97 -15.88 12.45
N LEU A 178 6.89 -15.64 13.76
CA LEU A 178 7.89 -14.85 14.48
C LEU A 178 9.27 -15.48 14.43
N SER A 179 9.35 -16.81 14.36
CA SER A 179 10.62 -17.53 14.19
C SER A 179 11.28 -17.18 12.85
N ASN A 180 10.51 -17.22 11.74
CA ASN A 180 11.03 -16.84 10.43
C ASN A 180 11.36 -15.34 10.35
N LEU A 181 10.61 -14.49 11.06
CA LEU A 181 10.90 -13.06 11.12
C LEU A 181 12.33 -12.79 11.66
N GLN A 182 12.80 -13.60 12.60
CA GLN A 182 14.09 -13.46 13.28
C GLN A 182 15.22 -14.22 12.59
N SER A 183 14.94 -15.27 11.82
CA SER A 183 15.95 -16.21 11.29
C SER A 183 16.95 -15.57 10.34
N GLY A 184 16.56 -14.54 9.61
CA GLY A 184 17.44 -13.84 8.66
C GLY A 184 17.79 -14.66 7.40
N GLU A 185 17.14 -15.82 7.18
CA GLU A 185 17.25 -16.66 6.00
C GLU A 185 16.15 -16.35 4.98
#